data_db7bc5fe107cfb3babea8265ac56746b
#
_entry.id   db7bc5fe107cfb3babea8265ac56746b
#
_cell.length_a   1.000
_cell.length_b   1.000
_cell.length_c   1.000
_cell.angle_alpha   90.00
_cell.angle_beta   90.00
_cell.angle_gamma   90.00
#
_symmetry.space_group_name_H-M   'P 1'
#
loop_
_entity.id
_entity.type
_entity.pdbx_description
1 polymer ?
#
loop_
_entity_poly.entity_id
_entity_poly.type
_entity_poly.pdbx_seq_one_letter_code
_entity_poly.pdbx_strand_id
1 'polypeptide(L)'
;MDIIQGTCFRDPISITAGEYADAKDSDIVIITSGIARKPGQTRIELTQTNVNILKEITPQIVKVAPNALYVIVSNPVDIMTYVFTKISGLPENQIIGSGTILDTARLRCGLAEHFDIAQKNIHAYVFGEHGDTSFVPWSRAHISCANIDEYTELMNSFGKKIEPLDKEAMLEYVQKSGGKIIANKGATFYAVSVAVCRLCGILLSAYDSTATVSSMMHGEYGIEDVCLSTLTMVGPNGVKGKVAVPLTDEEVEKLQASANALKSVIEKIQL
;
A
#
# COMPACT_ATOMS: atom_id res chain seq x y z
N MET A 1 22.00 16.32 -0.14
CA MET A 1 23.28 16.05 -0.82
C MET A 1 23.29 14.66 -1.44
N ASP A 2 23.07 13.58 -0.70
CA ASP A 2 23.13 12.18 -1.18
C ASP A 2 22.25 11.92 -2.42
N ILE A 3 20.95 12.23 -2.36
CA ILE A 3 20.03 12.03 -3.48
C ILE A 3 20.46 12.84 -4.70
N ILE A 4 20.84 14.11 -4.52
CA ILE A 4 21.20 15.01 -5.63
C ILE A 4 22.45 14.52 -6.38
N GLN A 5 23.37 13.85 -5.69
CA GLN A 5 24.56 13.27 -6.32
C GLN A 5 24.25 12.11 -7.26
N GLY A 6 23.14 11.40 -7.01
CA GLY A 6 22.64 10.32 -7.88
C GLY A 6 21.92 10.82 -9.16
N THR A 7 21.54 12.11 -9.21
CA THR A 7 20.75 12.63 -10.35
C THR A 7 21.55 12.77 -11.65
N CYS A 8 22.87 12.77 -11.58
CA CYS A 8 23.73 12.84 -12.79
C CYS A 8 23.58 11.63 -13.73
N PHE A 9 23.01 10.52 -13.24
CA PHE A 9 22.73 9.32 -14.04
C PHE A 9 21.30 9.24 -14.58
N ARG A 10 20.50 10.31 -14.43
CA ARG A 10 19.10 10.40 -14.83
C ARG A 10 18.82 11.74 -15.50
N ASP A 11 17.57 11.94 -15.90
CA ASP A 11 17.12 13.24 -16.36
C ASP A 11 17.33 14.31 -15.28
N PRO A 12 17.69 15.54 -15.64
CA PRO A 12 17.93 16.62 -14.69
C PRO A 12 16.70 16.89 -13.83
N ILE A 13 16.89 16.88 -12.51
CA ILE A 13 15.85 17.20 -11.53
C ILE A 13 16.39 18.23 -10.53
N SER A 14 15.50 19.08 -10.02
CA SER A 14 15.80 20.00 -8.92
C SER A 14 15.36 19.35 -7.60
N ILE A 15 16.26 19.35 -6.62
CA ILE A 15 15.97 18.84 -5.27
C ILE A 15 16.40 19.90 -4.27
N THR A 16 15.44 20.39 -3.48
CA THR A 16 15.67 21.40 -2.44
C THR A 16 15.12 20.91 -1.11
N ALA A 17 15.77 21.32 -0.02
CA ALA A 17 15.15 21.27 1.30
C ALA A 17 14.38 22.58 1.50
N GLY A 18 13.18 22.50 2.06
CA GLY A 18 12.29 23.65 2.19
C GLY A 18 11.37 23.56 3.39
N GLU A 19 10.56 24.57 3.55
CA GLU A 19 9.52 24.71 4.55
C GLU A 19 8.14 24.39 3.91
N TYR A 20 7.05 24.38 4.69
CA TYR A 20 5.71 24.13 4.17
C TYR A 20 5.33 25.08 3.01
N ALA A 21 5.76 26.35 3.07
CA ALA A 21 5.47 27.34 2.03
C ALA A 21 6.00 26.94 0.65
N ASP A 22 7.10 26.19 0.61
CA ASP A 22 7.74 25.74 -0.63
C ASP A 22 6.95 24.60 -1.32
N ALA A 23 5.99 23.98 -0.61
CA ALA A 23 5.09 22.98 -1.16
C ALA A 23 3.95 23.56 -1.98
N LYS A 24 3.86 24.88 -2.12
CA LYS A 24 2.84 25.55 -2.92
C LYS A 24 2.86 25.03 -4.37
N ASP A 25 1.67 24.79 -4.91
CA ASP A 25 1.44 24.30 -6.29
C ASP A 25 2.06 22.92 -6.57
N SER A 26 2.32 22.11 -5.51
CA SER A 26 2.74 20.72 -5.68
C SER A 26 1.64 19.87 -6.30
N ASP A 27 2.01 19.00 -7.24
CA ASP A 27 1.10 17.99 -7.81
C ASP A 27 0.86 16.84 -6.84
N ILE A 28 1.92 16.44 -6.10
CA ILE A 28 1.88 15.33 -5.13
C ILE A 28 2.60 15.74 -3.85
N VAL A 29 1.96 15.46 -2.71
CA VAL A 29 2.56 15.55 -1.37
C VAL A 29 2.66 14.15 -0.78
N ILE A 30 3.86 13.75 -0.36
CA ILE A 30 4.09 12.44 0.24
C ILE A 30 4.31 12.62 1.74
N ILE A 31 3.45 12.02 2.56
CA ILE A 31 3.51 12.06 4.01
C ILE A 31 4.24 10.82 4.54
N THR A 32 5.46 11.01 5.02
CA THR A 32 6.30 9.95 5.62
C THR A 32 6.60 10.20 7.10
N SER A 33 5.99 11.23 7.68
CA SER A 33 6.20 11.62 9.07
C SER A 33 5.67 10.55 10.04
N GLY A 34 6.37 10.38 11.14
CA GLY A 34 6.01 9.42 12.19
C GLY A 34 7.24 8.88 12.90
N ILE A 35 6.99 8.20 14.00
CA ILE A 35 8.05 7.53 14.77
C ILE A 35 7.95 6.02 14.62
N ALA A 36 9.10 5.35 14.69
CA ALA A 36 9.16 3.90 14.77
C ALA A 36 8.78 3.41 16.17
N ARG A 37 8.27 2.18 16.26
CA ARG A 37 7.90 1.54 17.52
C ARG A 37 9.11 1.40 18.43
N LYS A 38 8.95 1.85 19.68
CA LYS A 38 9.97 1.69 20.73
C LYS A 38 9.76 0.35 21.47
N PRO A 39 10.83 -0.23 22.06
CA PRO A 39 10.69 -1.38 22.93
C PRO A 39 9.70 -1.10 24.08
N GLY A 40 8.75 -2.01 24.31
CA GLY A 40 7.72 -1.87 25.35
C GLY A 40 6.52 -1.00 24.97
N GLN A 41 6.54 -0.29 23.86
CA GLN A 41 5.41 0.51 23.38
C GLN A 41 4.33 -0.37 22.76
N THR A 42 3.07 -0.15 23.14
CA THR A 42 1.93 -0.84 22.54
C THR A 42 1.64 -0.32 21.14
N ARG A 43 0.93 -1.11 20.30
CA ARG A 43 0.49 -0.69 18.97
C ARG A 43 -0.41 0.55 19.03
N ILE A 44 -1.30 0.64 20.03
CA ILE A 44 -2.23 1.76 20.21
C ILE A 44 -1.48 3.05 20.57
N GLU A 45 -0.55 2.99 21.54
CA GLU A 45 0.27 4.16 21.91
C GLU A 45 1.10 4.69 20.74
N LEU A 46 1.69 3.81 19.93
CA LEU A 46 2.40 4.21 18.73
C LEU A 46 1.46 4.89 17.73
N THR A 47 0.30 4.28 17.50
CA THR A 47 -0.72 4.83 16.59
C THR A 47 -1.15 6.21 17.05
N GLN A 48 -1.49 6.40 18.33
CA GLN A 48 -1.89 7.70 18.86
C GLN A 48 -0.78 8.76 18.72
N THR A 49 0.47 8.37 18.93
CA THR A 49 1.60 9.29 18.73
C THR A 49 1.69 9.76 17.28
N ASN A 50 1.59 8.85 16.33
CA ASN A 50 1.64 9.18 14.90
C ASN A 50 0.40 9.97 14.45
N VAL A 51 -0.77 9.69 15.01
CA VAL A 51 -1.99 10.49 14.80
C VAL A 51 -1.79 11.93 15.27
N ASN A 52 -1.19 12.13 16.45
CA ASN A 52 -0.93 13.49 16.96
C ASN A 52 0.02 14.27 16.05
N ILE A 53 1.09 13.62 15.56
CA ILE A 53 2.00 14.21 14.57
C ILE A 53 1.23 14.61 13.30
N LEU A 54 0.37 13.72 12.80
CA LEU A 54 -0.41 13.99 11.60
C LEU A 54 -1.40 15.15 11.79
N LYS A 55 -2.06 15.24 12.96
CA LYS A 55 -2.94 16.36 13.32
C LYS A 55 -2.21 17.72 13.31
N GLU A 56 -0.95 17.72 13.67
CA GLU A 56 -0.12 18.92 13.68
C GLU A 56 0.32 19.36 12.27
N ILE A 57 0.66 18.39 11.42
CA ILE A 57 1.16 18.61 10.06
C ILE A 57 0.01 18.96 9.09
N THR A 58 -1.11 18.26 9.17
CA THR A 58 -2.20 18.31 8.18
C THR A 58 -2.69 19.75 7.90
N PRO A 59 -3.06 20.57 8.89
CA PRO A 59 -3.58 21.91 8.62
C PRO A 59 -2.54 22.83 7.96
N GLN A 60 -1.26 22.60 8.21
CA GLN A 60 -0.19 23.40 7.64
C GLN A 60 0.03 23.10 6.17
N ILE A 61 0.12 21.80 5.82
CA ILE A 61 0.39 21.39 4.44
C ILE A 61 -0.83 21.55 3.53
N VAL A 62 -2.03 21.25 4.02
CA VAL A 62 -3.27 21.40 3.25
C VAL A 62 -3.55 22.85 2.89
N LYS A 63 -3.25 23.78 3.80
CA LYS A 63 -3.38 25.23 3.55
C LYS A 63 -2.52 25.68 2.36
N VAL A 64 -1.36 25.07 2.16
CA VAL A 64 -0.37 25.47 1.16
C VAL A 64 -0.57 24.74 -0.17
N ALA A 65 -0.92 23.46 -0.11
CA ALA A 65 -1.09 22.59 -1.28
C ALA A 65 -2.49 21.95 -1.37
N PRO A 66 -3.59 22.72 -1.40
CA PRO A 66 -4.96 22.18 -1.33
C PRO A 66 -5.37 21.36 -2.55
N ASN A 67 -4.67 21.50 -3.67
CA ASN A 67 -4.98 20.80 -4.92
C ASN A 67 -4.08 19.57 -5.18
N ALA A 68 -3.11 19.31 -4.30
CA ALA A 68 -2.20 18.20 -4.44
C ALA A 68 -2.88 16.85 -4.21
N LEU A 69 -2.36 15.80 -4.80
CA LEU A 69 -2.64 14.43 -4.40
C LEU A 69 -1.77 14.06 -3.20
N TYR A 70 -2.36 13.52 -2.16
CA TYR A 70 -1.67 13.16 -0.92
C TYR A 70 -1.42 11.67 -0.85
N VAL A 71 -0.15 11.28 -0.83
CA VAL A 71 0.29 9.89 -0.68
C VAL A 71 0.73 9.65 0.76
N ILE A 72 -0.05 8.89 1.50
CA ILE A 72 0.23 8.56 2.90
C ILE A 72 1.08 7.28 2.94
N VAL A 73 2.25 7.38 3.58
CA VAL A 73 3.22 6.27 3.73
C VAL A 73 3.49 5.97 5.20
N SER A 74 3.16 6.92 6.08
CA SER A 74 3.31 6.79 7.54
C SER A 74 2.52 5.61 8.10
N ASN A 75 3.14 4.81 8.97
CA ASN A 75 2.51 3.64 9.61
C ASN A 75 1.87 3.96 10.96
N PRO A 76 0.75 3.27 11.28
CA PRO A 76 0.02 2.27 10.47
C PRO A 76 -0.78 2.91 9.34
N VAL A 77 -0.40 2.59 8.10
CA VAL A 77 -0.78 3.36 6.91
C VAL A 77 -2.29 3.49 6.70
N ASP A 78 -3.05 2.43 6.93
CA ASP A 78 -4.51 2.44 6.72
C ASP A 78 -5.20 3.39 7.72
N ILE A 79 -4.77 3.36 8.98
CA ILE A 79 -5.28 4.25 10.03
C ILE A 79 -4.83 5.70 9.76
N MET A 80 -3.57 5.91 9.36
CA MET A 80 -3.08 7.25 9.05
C MET A 80 -3.79 7.84 7.83
N THR A 81 -4.13 7.02 6.82
CA THR A 81 -4.93 7.43 5.67
C THR A 81 -6.33 7.80 6.09
N TYR A 82 -6.97 7.00 6.93
CA TYR A 82 -8.30 7.29 7.49
C TYR A 82 -8.30 8.61 8.27
N VAL A 83 -7.34 8.78 9.20
CA VAL A 83 -7.23 10.00 10.01
C VAL A 83 -7.02 11.22 9.11
N PHE A 84 -6.09 11.16 8.15
CA PHE A 84 -5.86 12.26 7.22
C PHE A 84 -7.11 12.61 6.42
N THR A 85 -7.87 11.60 5.97
CA THR A 85 -9.15 11.80 5.28
C THR A 85 -10.15 12.56 6.17
N LYS A 86 -10.24 12.19 7.45
CA LYS A 86 -11.20 12.82 8.38
C LYS A 86 -10.83 14.26 8.77
N ILE A 87 -9.53 14.58 8.88
CA ILE A 87 -9.09 15.89 9.43
C ILE A 87 -8.64 16.90 8.37
N SER A 88 -8.36 16.47 7.14
CA SER A 88 -7.81 17.35 6.10
C SER A 88 -8.84 18.31 5.49
N GLY A 89 -10.10 17.91 5.46
CA GLY A 89 -11.16 18.64 4.74
C GLY A 89 -11.03 18.58 3.20
N LEU A 90 -10.10 17.78 2.68
CA LEU A 90 -9.91 17.58 1.25
C LEU A 90 -10.90 16.57 0.68
N PRO A 91 -11.17 16.61 -0.63
CA PRO A 91 -11.86 15.52 -1.33
C PRO A 91 -11.14 14.18 -1.14
N GLU A 92 -11.89 13.13 -0.85
CA GLU A 92 -11.31 11.80 -0.55
C GLU A 92 -10.50 11.21 -1.70
N ASN A 93 -10.86 11.55 -2.93
CA ASN A 93 -10.11 11.11 -4.12
C ASN A 93 -8.67 11.64 -4.17
N GLN A 94 -8.35 12.72 -3.46
CA GLN A 94 -7.00 13.26 -3.36
C GLN A 94 -6.12 12.48 -2.36
N ILE A 95 -6.68 11.58 -1.55
CA ILE A 95 -5.98 10.94 -0.43
C ILE A 95 -5.78 9.45 -0.70
N ILE A 96 -4.53 9.03 -0.79
CA ILE A 96 -4.13 7.69 -1.18
C ILE A 96 -3.11 7.15 -0.17
N GLY A 97 -3.43 6.13 0.58
CA GLY A 97 -2.46 5.38 1.37
C GLY A 97 -1.66 4.42 0.48
N SER A 98 -0.36 4.30 0.71
CA SER A 98 0.47 3.32 -0.02
C SER A 98 -0.03 1.87 0.15
N GLY A 99 -0.73 1.59 1.23
CA GLY A 99 -1.44 0.34 1.45
C GLY A 99 -0.57 -0.90 1.23
N THR A 100 -1.13 -1.88 0.54
CA THR A 100 -0.48 -3.17 0.26
C THR A 100 0.23 -3.23 -1.09
N ILE A 101 0.57 -2.09 -1.70
CA ILE A 101 1.30 -2.08 -2.99
C ILE A 101 2.68 -2.75 -2.86
N LEU A 102 3.37 -2.55 -1.74
CA LEU A 102 4.66 -3.21 -1.46
C LEU A 102 4.47 -4.69 -1.14
N ASP A 103 3.43 -5.05 -0.39
CA ASP A 103 3.14 -6.46 -0.08
C ASP A 103 2.79 -7.24 -1.35
N THR A 104 2.04 -6.61 -2.26
CA THR A 104 1.78 -7.14 -3.61
C THR A 104 3.08 -7.33 -4.41
N ALA A 105 4.04 -6.43 -4.30
CA ALA A 105 5.33 -6.59 -4.96
C ALA A 105 6.13 -7.76 -4.36
N ARG A 106 6.11 -7.93 -3.03
CA ARG A 106 6.73 -9.07 -2.33
C ARG A 106 6.09 -10.39 -2.75
N LEU A 107 4.75 -10.44 -2.80
CA LEU A 107 4.02 -11.62 -3.28
C LEU A 107 4.45 -12.01 -4.69
N ARG A 108 4.47 -11.05 -5.62
CA ARG A 108 4.88 -11.30 -7.00
C ARG A 108 6.34 -11.75 -7.10
N CYS A 109 7.21 -11.24 -6.23
CA CYS A 109 8.60 -11.67 -6.16
C CYS A 109 8.69 -13.14 -5.73
N GLY A 110 8.04 -13.53 -4.63
CA GLY A 110 8.04 -14.92 -4.16
C GLY A 110 7.40 -15.89 -5.16
N LEU A 111 6.29 -15.49 -5.79
CA LEU A 111 5.67 -16.29 -6.85
C LEU A 111 6.56 -16.43 -8.09
N ALA A 112 7.27 -15.37 -8.46
CA ALA A 112 8.22 -15.39 -9.58
C ALA A 112 9.37 -16.37 -9.35
N GLU A 113 9.89 -16.42 -8.12
CA GLU A 113 10.91 -17.39 -7.71
C GLU A 113 10.36 -18.83 -7.72
N HIS A 114 9.15 -19.04 -7.17
CA HIS A 114 8.53 -20.37 -7.12
C HIS A 114 8.25 -20.95 -8.51
N PHE A 115 7.70 -20.13 -9.42
CA PHE A 115 7.32 -20.55 -10.78
C PHE A 115 8.43 -20.38 -11.82
N ASP A 116 9.58 -19.82 -11.46
CA ASP A 116 10.68 -19.47 -12.37
C ASP A 116 10.18 -18.70 -13.59
N ILE A 117 9.49 -17.56 -13.35
CA ILE A 117 8.88 -16.72 -14.37
C ILE A 117 9.07 -15.23 -14.04
N ALA A 118 9.07 -14.37 -15.05
CA ALA A 118 9.18 -12.94 -14.85
C ALA A 118 7.96 -12.38 -14.07
N GLN A 119 8.23 -11.56 -13.05
CA GLN A 119 7.20 -10.94 -12.16
C GLN A 119 6.09 -10.21 -12.92
N LYS A 120 6.38 -9.64 -14.10
CA LYS A 120 5.40 -8.93 -14.93
C LYS A 120 4.26 -9.80 -15.45
N ASN A 121 4.44 -11.12 -15.48
CA ASN A 121 3.43 -12.09 -15.91
C ASN A 121 2.51 -12.54 -14.75
N ILE A 122 2.78 -12.08 -13.53
CA ILE A 122 2.04 -12.49 -12.33
C ILE A 122 1.02 -11.40 -11.99
N HIS A 123 -0.24 -11.79 -11.97
CA HIS A 123 -1.39 -10.96 -11.63
C HIS A 123 -1.99 -11.47 -10.31
N ALA A 124 -1.26 -11.26 -9.23
CA ALA A 124 -1.66 -11.58 -7.86
C ALA A 124 -1.52 -10.33 -6.99
N TYR A 125 -2.36 -10.19 -5.98
CA TYR A 125 -2.50 -8.99 -5.18
C TYR A 125 -2.65 -9.34 -3.70
N VAL A 126 -2.29 -8.41 -2.83
CA VAL A 126 -2.54 -8.49 -1.38
C VAL A 126 -3.63 -7.49 -1.04
N PHE A 127 -4.67 -7.94 -0.35
CA PHE A 127 -5.80 -7.14 0.13
C PHE A 127 -5.80 -7.07 1.65
N GLY A 128 -6.60 -6.16 2.20
CA GLY A 128 -6.74 -5.94 3.63
C GLY A 128 -5.86 -4.82 4.17
N GLU A 129 -5.61 -4.84 5.46
CA GLU A 129 -4.69 -3.89 6.10
C GLU A 129 -3.24 -4.17 5.67
N HIS A 130 -2.40 -3.14 5.68
CA HIS A 130 -0.95 -3.35 5.63
C HIS A 130 -0.47 -3.86 7.01
N GLY A 131 -0.63 -5.15 7.27
CA GLY A 131 -0.35 -5.78 8.56
C GLY A 131 -0.72 -7.27 8.60
N ASP A 132 -0.97 -7.75 9.82
CA ASP A 132 -1.13 -9.17 10.12
C ASP A 132 -2.43 -9.78 9.53
N THR A 133 -3.45 -8.96 9.27
CA THR A 133 -4.73 -9.41 8.70
C THR A 133 -4.81 -9.25 7.18
N SER A 134 -3.69 -8.93 6.51
CA SER A 134 -3.60 -8.97 5.06
C SER A 134 -3.77 -10.39 4.52
N PHE A 135 -4.34 -10.51 3.33
CA PHE A 135 -4.51 -11.81 2.69
C PHE A 135 -4.37 -11.71 1.16
N VAL A 136 -4.20 -12.85 0.52
CA VAL A 136 -4.16 -12.96 -0.94
C VAL A 136 -5.49 -13.54 -1.43
N PRO A 137 -6.24 -12.84 -2.29
CA PRO A 137 -7.40 -13.41 -2.95
C PRO A 137 -6.94 -14.41 -4.03
N TRP A 138 -6.67 -15.63 -3.61
CA TRP A 138 -6.12 -16.68 -4.46
C TRP A 138 -7.06 -17.04 -5.62
N SER A 139 -8.36 -16.85 -5.44
CA SER A 139 -9.36 -17.01 -6.50
C SER A 139 -9.11 -16.09 -7.70
N ARG A 140 -8.32 -15.01 -7.50
CA ARG A 140 -7.98 -13.98 -8.49
C ARG A 140 -6.50 -13.93 -8.82
N ALA A 141 -5.72 -14.91 -8.37
CA ALA A 141 -4.30 -15.00 -8.68
C ALA A 141 -4.08 -15.75 -10.01
N HIS A 142 -3.41 -15.09 -10.95
CA HIS A 142 -3.17 -15.62 -12.29
C HIS A 142 -1.70 -15.43 -12.68
N ILE A 143 -1.21 -16.35 -13.49
CA ILE A 143 0.02 -16.20 -14.25
C ILE A 143 -0.38 -16.07 -15.72
N SER A 144 -0.16 -14.90 -16.30
CA SER A 144 -0.73 -14.53 -17.60
C SER A 144 -2.26 -14.70 -17.61
N CYS A 145 -2.80 -15.66 -18.35
CA CYS A 145 -4.24 -15.94 -18.41
C CYS A 145 -4.68 -17.21 -17.67
N ALA A 146 -3.74 -17.98 -17.10
CA ALA A 146 -4.06 -19.20 -16.35
C ALA A 146 -4.20 -18.90 -14.86
N ASN A 147 -5.19 -19.50 -14.18
CA ASN A 147 -5.25 -19.48 -12.73
C ASN A 147 -3.97 -20.10 -12.15
N ILE A 148 -3.55 -19.65 -10.99
CA ILE A 148 -2.26 -20.05 -10.38
C ILE A 148 -2.20 -21.56 -10.10
N ASP A 149 -3.32 -22.19 -9.75
CA ASP A 149 -3.40 -23.63 -9.50
C ASP A 149 -3.30 -24.41 -10.82
N GLU A 150 -4.02 -23.97 -11.85
CA GLU A 150 -3.96 -24.54 -13.20
C GLU A 150 -2.57 -24.40 -13.83
N TYR A 151 -1.88 -23.29 -13.55
CA TYR A 151 -0.56 -23.03 -14.11
C TYR A 151 0.46 -24.09 -13.71
N THR A 152 0.42 -24.57 -12.47
CA THR A 152 1.29 -25.65 -11.99
C THR A 152 1.09 -26.94 -12.83
N GLU A 153 -0.16 -27.31 -13.06
CA GLU A 153 -0.50 -28.52 -13.84
C GLU A 153 -0.08 -28.38 -15.32
N LEU A 154 -0.35 -27.22 -15.92
CA LEU A 154 0.04 -26.90 -17.28
C LEU A 154 1.57 -27.00 -17.47
N MET A 155 2.34 -26.38 -16.57
CA MET A 155 3.81 -26.41 -16.67
C MET A 155 4.38 -27.81 -16.47
N ASN A 156 3.81 -28.60 -15.57
CA ASN A 156 4.23 -29.98 -15.35
C ASN A 156 3.95 -30.85 -16.60
N SER A 157 2.85 -30.59 -17.33
CA SER A 157 2.55 -31.27 -18.59
C SER A 157 3.59 -30.97 -19.70
N PHE A 158 4.25 -29.81 -19.65
CA PHE A 158 5.37 -29.44 -20.53
C PHE A 158 6.73 -29.97 -20.04
N GLY A 159 6.75 -30.78 -18.99
CA GLY A 159 7.98 -31.36 -18.43
C GLY A 159 8.74 -30.42 -17.49
N LYS A 160 8.21 -29.26 -17.16
CA LYS A 160 8.75 -28.36 -16.12
C LYS A 160 8.22 -28.84 -14.77
N LYS A 161 9.09 -29.41 -13.95
CA LYS A 161 8.68 -29.89 -12.61
C LYS A 161 8.56 -28.68 -11.67
N ILE A 162 7.32 -28.29 -11.38
CA ILE A 162 7.00 -27.24 -10.40
C ILE A 162 6.27 -27.91 -9.24
N GLU A 163 6.78 -27.70 -8.03
CA GLU A 163 6.12 -28.18 -6.82
C GLU A 163 4.81 -27.41 -6.56
N PRO A 164 3.81 -28.04 -5.93
CA PRO A 164 2.60 -27.33 -5.53
C PRO A 164 2.92 -26.09 -4.66
N LEU A 165 2.20 -25.00 -4.93
CA LEU A 165 2.39 -23.75 -4.15
C LEU A 165 1.81 -23.92 -2.75
N ASP A 166 2.63 -23.74 -1.73
CA ASP A 166 2.18 -23.54 -0.35
C ASP A 166 1.73 -22.08 -0.18
N LYS A 167 0.41 -21.88 -0.30
CA LYS A 167 -0.24 -20.56 -0.24
C LYS A 167 -0.11 -19.90 1.15
N GLU A 168 -0.09 -20.69 2.21
CA GLU A 168 0.05 -20.19 3.59
C GLU A 168 1.47 -19.73 3.85
N ALA A 169 2.47 -20.52 3.50
CA ALA A 169 3.87 -20.16 3.60
C ALA A 169 4.20 -18.93 2.73
N MET A 170 3.58 -18.78 1.56
CA MET A 170 3.75 -17.62 0.70
C MET A 170 3.17 -16.36 1.34
N LEU A 171 1.99 -16.42 1.95
CA LEU A 171 1.41 -15.30 2.68
C LEU A 171 2.27 -14.92 3.89
N GLU A 172 2.72 -15.90 4.66
CA GLU A 172 3.63 -15.68 5.79
C GLU A 172 4.94 -15.01 5.36
N TYR A 173 5.52 -15.43 4.22
CA TYR A 173 6.70 -14.80 3.63
C TYR A 173 6.44 -13.30 3.37
N VAL A 174 5.31 -12.94 2.79
CA VAL A 174 4.93 -11.54 2.51
C VAL A 174 4.81 -10.74 3.80
N GLN A 175 4.01 -11.21 4.76
CA GLN A 175 3.74 -10.52 6.03
C GLN A 175 5.01 -10.33 6.87
N LYS A 176 5.89 -11.33 6.94
CA LYS A 176 7.11 -11.30 7.75
C LYS A 176 8.30 -10.63 7.08
N SER A 177 8.24 -10.34 5.77
CA SER A 177 9.36 -9.76 5.01
C SER A 177 9.85 -8.44 5.58
N GLY A 178 8.95 -7.54 5.97
CA GLY A 178 9.30 -6.26 6.58
C GLY A 178 10.07 -6.42 7.87
N GLY A 179 9.59 -7.27 8.77
CA GLY A 179 10.25 -7.58 10.05
C GLY A 179 11.63 -8.20 9.88
N LYS A 180 11.79 -9.14 8.93
CA LYS A 180 13.11 -9.73 8.60
C LYS A 180 14.12 -8.70 8.12
N ILE A 181 13.68 -7.76 7.27
CA ILE A 181 14.54 -6.66 6.77
C ILE A 181 14.95 -5.74 7.91
N ILE A 182 14.02 -5.36 8.79
CA ILE A 182 14.29 -4.51 9.94
C ILE A 182 15.26 -5.18 10.90
N ALA A 183 15.08 -6.47 11.18
CA ALA A 183 15.99 -7.22 12.05
C ALA A 183 17.44 -7.25 11.53
N ASN A 184 17.63 -7.29 10.20
CA ASN A 184 18.95 -7.36 9.59
C ASN A 184 19.65 -6.01 9.38
N LYS A 185 18.90 -4.92 9.15
CA LYS A 185 19.51 -3.62 8.83
C LYS A 185 18.87 -2.40 9.54
N GLY A 186 18.01 -2.63 10.53
CA GLY A 186 17.41 -1.59 11.39
C GLY A 186 16.17 -0.92 10.81
N ALA A 187 16.01 -0.81 9.49
CA ALA A 187 14.83 -0.23 8.85
C ALA A 187 14.65 -0.71 7.40
N THR A 188 13.49 -0.39 6.79
CA THR A 188 13.22 -0.62 5.37
C THR A 188 13.25 0.71 4.63
N PHE A 189 13.91 0.78 3.46
CA PHE A 189 14.03 2.01 2.67
C PHE A 189 13.78 1.77 1.19
N TYR A 190 14.44 0.77 0.59
CA TYR A 190 14.56 0.67 -0.88
C TYR A 190 13.25 0.24 -1.54
N ALA A 191 12.67 -0.88 -1.10
CA ALA A 191 11.46 -1.40 -1.74
C ALA A 191 10.25 -0.48 -1.53
N VAL A 192 10.11 0.14 -0.35
CA VAL A 192 9.04 1.11 -0.11
C VAL A 192 9.22 2.35 -0.98
N SER A 193 10.45 2.85 -1.14
CA SER A 193 10.71 4.00 -2.02
C SER A 193 10.34 3.69 -3.47
N VAL A 194 10.72 2.51 -3.98
CA VAL A 194 10.34 2.06 -5.34
C VAL A 194 8.83 1.92 -5.48
N ALA A 195 8.14 1.36 -4.49
CA ALA A 195 6.68 1.23 -4.49
C ALA A 195 5.99 2.60 -4.53
N VAL A 196 6.45 3.56 -3.72
CA VAL A 196 5.93 4.93 -3.71
C VAL A 196 6.24 5.65 -5.02
N CYS A 197 7.46 5.53 -5.56
CA CYS A 197 7.80 6.07 -6.89
C CYS A 197 6.89 5.48 -7.98
N ARG A 198 6.60 4.18 -7.94
CA ARG A 198 5.65 3.55 -8.87
C ARG A 198 4.26 4.16 -8.75
N LEU A 199 3.77 4.37 -7.52
CA LEU A 199 2.46 5.01 -7.28
C LEU A 199 2.46 6.45 -7.82
N CYS A 200 3.47 7.24 -7.51
CA CYS A 200 3.61 8.60 -8.06
C CYS A 200 3.63 8.60 -9.59
N GLY A 201 4.33 7.64 -10.22
CA GLY A 201 4.33 7.49 -11.67
C GLY A 201 2.95 7.18 -12.25
N ILE A 202 2.10 6.45 -11.53
CA ILE A 202 0.69 6.23 -11.92
C ILE A 202 -0.09 7.54 -11.81
N LEU A 203 0.05 8.27 -10.71
CA LEU A 203 -0.65 9.53 -10.46
C LEU A 203 -0.25 10.65 -11.43
N LEU A 204 0.97 10.61 -11.97
CA LEU A 204 1.46 11.57 -12.98
C LEU A 204 1.31 11.07 -14.43
N SER A 205 0.71 9.89 -14.63
CA SER A 205 0.51 9.35 -15.98
C SER A 205 -0.71 9.96 -16.65
N ALA A 206 -0.81 9.82 -17.99
CA ALA A 206 -1.98 10.27 -18.74
C ALA A 206 -3.19 9.32 -18.61
N TYR A 207 -3.00 8.13 -18.07
CA TYR A 207 -4.03 7.09 -18.00
C TYR A 207 -4.20 6.56 -16.57
N ASP A 208 -5.42 6.15 -16.26
CA ASP A 208 -5.71 5.45 -15.02
C ASP A 208 -5.05 4.06 -15.00
N SER A 209 -4.73 3.59 -13.81
CA SER A 209 -4.17 2.26 -13.57
C SER A 209 -4.82 1.65 -12.34
N THR A 210 -4.55 0.39 -12.09
CA THR A 210 -5.02 -0.28 -10.87
C THR A 210 -3.87 -0.56 -9.92
N ALA A 211 -4.08 -0.31 -8.63
CA ALA A 211 -3.12 -0.59 -7.59
C ALA A 211 -3.83 -1.01 -6.28
N THR A 212 -3.14 -1.77 -5.44
CA THR A 212 -3.64 -2.12 -4.11
C THR A 212 -3.25 -1.04 -3.10
N VAL A 213 -3.97 0.07 -3.17
CA VAL A 213 -3.79 1.23 -2.30
C VAL A 213 -4.87 1.28 -1.22
N SER A 214 -4.53 1.89 -0.10
CA SER A 214 -5.47 2.17 0.98
C SER A 214 -6.27 3.42 0.66
N SER A 215 -7.58 3.32 0.63
CA SER A 215 -8.51 4.44 0.49
C SER A 215 -9.85 4.10 1.12
N MET A 216 -10.69 5.12 1.35
CA MET A 216 -11.97 4.97 2.03
C MET A 216 -12.85 3.93 1.34
N MET A 217 -13.54 3.12 2.15
CA MET A 217 -14.53 2.15 1.72
C MET A 217 -15.94 2.73 1.90
N HIS A 218 -16.81 2.51 0.90
CA HIS A 218 -18.15 3.07 0.82
C HIS A 218 -19.24 2.01 0.58
N GLY A 219 -19.07 0.82 1.13
CA GLY A 219 -20.03 -0.28 1.03
C GLY A 219 -19.53 -1.45 0.20
N GLU A 220 -18.39 -1.34 -0.47
CA GLU A 220 -17.81 -2.44 -1.21
C GLU A 220 -17.52 -3.61 -0.25
N TYR A 221 -17.95 -4.80 -0.62
CA TYR A 221 -17.87 -6.02 0.20
C TYR A 221 -18.55 -5.90 1.58
N GLY A 222 -19.53 -4.98 1.72
CA GLY A 222 -20.21 -4.69 2.99
C GLY A 222 -19.36 -3.92 4.00
N ILE A 223 -18.31 -3.24 3.54
CA ILE A 223 -17.36 -2.49 4.40
C ILE A 223 -17.52 -0.98 4.16
N GLU A 224 -17.69 -0.23 5.24
CA GLU A 224 -17.84 1.22 5.22
C GLU A 224 -16.97 1.87 6.28
N ASP A 225 -16.67 3.16 6.09
CA ASP A 225 -16.01 4.05 7.07
C ASP A 225 -14.71 3.50 7.65
N VAL A 226 -13.85 3.02 6.77
CA VAL A 226 -12.47 2.60 7.06
C VAL A 226 -11.63 2.70 5.80
N CYS A 227 -10.37 3.08 5.91
CA CYS A 227 -9.43 2.97 4.80
C CYS A 227 -8.80 1.56 4.78
N LEU A 228 -8.84 0.93 3.61
CA LEU A 228 -8.40 -0.45 3.44
C LEU A 228 -7.88 -0.65 2.01
N SER A 229 -6.93 -1.59 1.86
CA SER A 229 -6.34 -1.89 0.56
C SER A 229 -7.15 -2.94 -0.18
N THR A 230 -7.66 -2.55 -1.33
CA THR A 230 -8.25 -3.43 -2.35
C THR A 230 -7.77 -2.99 -3.72
N LEU A 231 -8.12 -3.71 -4.76
CA LEU A 231 -7.84 -3.26 -6.12
C LEU A 231 -8.60 -1.96 -6.39
N THR A 232 -7.87 -0.88 -6.57
CA THR A 232 -8.40 0.47 -6.68
C THR A 232 -7.92 1.09 -7.99
N MET A 233 -8.82 1.74 -8.72
CA MET A 233 -8.47 2.53 -9.90
C MET A 233 -7.94 3.89 -9.45
N VAL A 234 -6.72 4.22 -9.84
CA VAL A 234 -6.01 5.46 -9.51
C VAL A 234 -5.39 6.08 -10.75
N GLY A 235 -5.27 7.39 -10.77
CA GLY A 235 -4.70 8.10 -11.92
C GLY A 235 -4.47 9.58 -11.62
N PRO A 236 -4.36 10.44 -12.65
CA PRO A 236 -4.01 11.85 -12.50
C PRO A 236 -4.98 12.67 -11.63
N ASN A 237 -6.19 12.18 -11.44
CA ASN A 237 -7.17 12.83 -10.55
C ASN A 237 -7.35 12.06 -9.22
N GLY A 238 -6.35 11.27 -8.83
CA GLY A 238 -6.36 10.50 -7.59
C GLY A 238 -7.16 9.20 -7.68
N VAL A 239 -7.86 8.85 -6.62
CA VAL A 239 -8.71 7.66 -6.52
C VAL A 239 -9.98 7.86 -7.35
N LYS A 240 -10.26 6.93 -8.25
CA LYS A 240 -11.49 6.91 -9.07
C LYS A 240 -12.59 6.01 -8.48
N GLY A 241 -12.20 4.98 -7.77
CA GLY A 241 -13.09 4.00 -7.15
C GLY A 241 -12.46 2.63 -6.98
N LYS A 242 -13.16 1.76 -6.27
CA LYS A 242 -12.74 0.37 -6.07
C LYS A 242 -13.11 -0.48 -7.28
N VAL A 243 -12.19 -1.34 -7.68
CA VAL A 243 -12.50 -2.41 -8.65
C VAL A 243 -13.00 -3.60 -7.85
N ALA A 244 -14.31 -3.67 -7.65
CA ALA A 244 -14.96 -4.71 -6.85
C ALA A 244 -14.95 -6.05 -7.61
N VAL A 245 -13.79 -6.70 -7.66
CA VAL A 245 -13.66 -8.04 -8.26
C VAL A 245 -14.49 -9.05 -7.46
N PRO A 246 -15.13 -10.03 -8.11
CA PRO A 246 -15.84 -11.09 -7.39
C PRO A 246 -14.84 -11.88 -6.52
N LEU A 247 -15.03 -11.87 -5.21
CA LEU A 247 -14.31 -12.68 -4.23
C LEU A 247 -15.15 -13.89 -3.83
N THR A 248 -14.52 -14.93 -3.31
CA THR A 248 -15.25 -16.01 -2.63
C THR A 248 -15.78 -15.52 -1.28
N ASP A 249 -16.78 -16.21 -0.72
CA ASP A 249 -17.36 -15.86 0.58
C ASP A 249 -16.27 -15.83 1.68
N GLU A 250 -15.36 -16.81 1.68
CA GLU A 250 -14.21 -16.85 2.61
C GLU A 250 -13.28 -15.65 2.44
N GLU A 251 -13.03 -15.22 1.21
CA GLU A 251 -12.18 -14.04 0.93
C GLU A 251 -12.87 -12.74 1.37
N VAL A 252 -14.19 -12.65 1.22
CA VAL A 252 -14.98 -11.52 1.74
C VAL A 252 -14.94 -11.49 3.26
N GLU A 253 -15.09 -12.64 3.93
CA GLU A 253 -14.98 -12.74 5.39
C GLU A 253 -13.60 -12.29 5.89
N LYS A 254 -12.51 -12.68 5.22
CA LYS A 254 -11.15 -12.23 5.52
C LYS A 254 -11.01 -10.71 5.37
N LEU A 255 -11.57 -10.14 4.32
CA LEU A 255 -11.53 -8.70 4.09
C LEU A 255 -12.32 -7.94 5.17
N GLN A 256 -13.50 -8.43 5.54
CA GLN A 256 -14.31 -7.86 6.62
C GLN A 256 -13.62 -7.97 7.99
N ALA A 257 -12.98 -9.11 8.28
CA ALA A 257 -12.19 -9.29 9.49
C ALA A 257 -11.03 -8.28 9.56
N SER A 258 -10.34 -8.05 8.44
CA SER A 258 -9.28 -7.04 8.34
C SER A 258 -9.81 -5.62 8.58
N ALA A 259 -10.96 -5.27 8.01
CA ALA A 259 -11.62 -3.99 8.25
C ALA A 259 -12.01 -3.81 9.73
N ASN A 260 -12.56 -4.85 10.36
CA ASN A 260 -12.96 -4.82 11.76
C ASN A 260 -11.76 -4.67 12.70
N ALA A 261 -10.62 -5.29 12.38
CA ALA A 261 -9.38 -5.11 13.12
C ALA A 261 -8.92 -3.65 13.11
N LEU A 262 -8.98 -2.97 11.97
CA LEU A 262 -8.66 -1.54 11.85
C LEU A 262 -9.66 -0.68 12.62
N LYS A 263 -10.97 -0.90 12.47
CA LYS A 263 -12.02 -0.16 13.19
C LYS A 263 -11.83 -0.26 14.70
N SER A 264 -11.49 -1.43 15.22
CA SER A 264 -11.23 -1.64 16.66
C SER A 264 -10.08 -0.81 17.21
N VAL A 265 -9.11 -0.42 16.36
CA VAL A 265 -8.02 0.49 16.73
C VAL A 265 -8.45 1.95 16.56
N ILE A 266 -9.18 2.27 15.48
CA ILE A 266 -9.71 3.62 15.22
C ILE A 266 -10.61 4.08 16.38
N GLU A 267 -11.46 3.23 16.91
CA GLU A 267 -12.34 3.53 18.08
C GLU A 267 -11.57 3.90 19.36
N LYS A 268 -10.30 3.48 19.47
CA LYS A 268 -9.47 3.70 20.67
C LYS A 268 -8.53 4.90 20.54
N ILE A 269 -8.44 5.50 19.38
CA ILE A 269 -7.62 6.69 19.14
C ILE A 269 -8.47 7.96 19.24
N GLN A 270 -7.81 9.05 19.60
CA GLN A 270 -8.44 10.40 19.64
C GLN A 270 -8.12 11.14 18.34
N LEU A 271 -9.15 11.36 17.54
CA LEU A 271 -9.09 12.17 16.32
C LEU A 271 -9.05 13.67 16.63
#